data_b7c5fa865da7124de5badb669a6c944a
#
_entry.id   b7c5fa865da7124de5badb669a6c944a
#
_cell.length_a   1.000
_cell.length_b   1.000
_cell.length_c   1.000
_cell.angle_alpha   90.00
_cell.angle_beta   90.00
_cell.angle_gamma   90.00
#
_symmetry.space_group_name_H-M   'P 1'
#
loop_
_entity.id
_entity.type
_entity.pdbx_description
1 polymer ?
#
loop_
_entity_poly.entity_id
_entity_poly.type
_entity_poly.pdbx_seq_one_letter_code
_entity_poly.pdbx_strand_id
1 'polypeptide(L)'
;ILIDIKNSGKDVVLVSSGAIAVGRAVIGLCDRPTELPVKQACASIGQAKLMMVYQKIFAEYGAVASQVLLTKNTIVNDVNRTNAQNTFNEILKLGAVPIVNENDTVSTYEIEQLQAFGDNDRLSAIVASIIGADLLILLSDIDGLYTDDPNTNPNAKFVETVYEIDEKLMGMGKDSSGSNMGTGGMTTKLIAGKIATLSGADMIITNGNDVDNIIRVMAGENVGTLFLDHRASDFDLMSLID
;
A
#
# COMPACT_ATOMS: atom_id res chain seq x y z
N ILE A 1 5.00 -17.67 1.85
CA ILE A 1 4.68 -16.71 2.95
C ILE A 1 3.20 -16.35 2.95
N LEU A 2 2.66 -15.61 1.94
CA LEU A 2 1.27 -15.15 1.97
C LEU A 2 0.27 -16.31 2.06
N ILE A 3 0.53 -17.40 1.34
CA ILE A 3 -0.30 -18.61 1.39
C ILE A 3 -0.18 -19.33 2.73
N ASP A 4 0.99 -19.32 3.35
CA ASP A 4 1.18 -19.91 4.69
C ASP A 4 0.40 -19.14 5.75
N ILE A 5 0.42 -17.79 5.66
CA ILE A 5 -0.40 -16.92 6.52
C ILE A 5 -1.88 -17.21 6.32
N LYS A 6 -2.33 -17.28 5.05
CA LYS A 6 -3.72 -17.64 4.73
C LYS A 6 -4.10 -19.02 5.28
N ASN A 7 -3.24 -20.02 5.10
CA ASN A 7 -3.47 -21.37 5.59
C ASN A 7 -3.49 -21.46 7.12
N SER A 8 -2.92 -20.48 7.82
CA SER A 8 -3.04 -20.34 9.28
C SER A 8 -4.40 -19.77 9.74
N GLY A 9 -5.33 -19.55 8.82
CA GLY A 9 -6.68 -19.06 9.10
C GLY A 9 -6.81 -17.53 9.13
N LYS A 10 -5.86 -16.81 8.53
CA LYS A 10 -5.89 -15.34 8.41
C LYS A 10 -6.27 -14.93 7.00
N ASP A 11 -7.06 -13.87 6.87
CA ASP A 11 -7.32 -13.24 5.59
C ASP A 11 -6.10 -12.43 5.12
N VAL A 12 -5.80 -12.51 3.82
CA VAL A 12 -4.65 -11.85 3.22
C VAL A 12 -5.10 -11.05 1.99
N VAL A 13 -4.74 -9.78 1.97
CA VAL A 13 -4.91 -8.89 0.80
C VAL A 13 -3.54 -8.34 0.42
N LEU A 14 -3.19 -8.37 -0.85
CA LEU A 14 -1.94 -7.83 -1.36
C LEU A 14 -2.20 -6.58 -2.19
N VAL A 15 -1.65 -5.44 -1.77
CA VAL A 15 -1.62 -4.23 -2.61
C VAL A 15 -0.32 -4.20 -3.39
N SER A 16 -0.43 -4.20 -4.71
CA SER A 16 0.69 -4.31 -5.64
C SER A 16 0.99 -2.96 -6.28
N SER A 17 2.20 -2.83 -6.83
CA SER A 17 2.64 -1.65 -7.57
C SER A 17 3.41 -2.02 -8.83
N GLY A 18 3.87 -1.02 -9.58
CA GLY A 18 4.80 -1.23 -10.68
C GLY A 18 4.18 -1.56 -12.03
N ALA A 19 2.84 -1.48 -12.20
CA ALA A 19 2.19 -1.77 -13.46
C ALA A 19 2.78 -0.96 -14.63
N ILE A 20 2.97 0.35 -14.48
CA ILE A 20 3.57 1.21 -15.52
C ILE A 20 4.99 0.75 -15.86
N ALA A 21 5.81 0.43 -14.86
CA ALA A 21 7.20 0.00 -15.07
C ALA A 21 7.27 -1.35 -15.80
N VAL A 22 6.42 -2.30 -15.40
CA VAL A 22 6.31 -3.61 -16.05
C VAL A 22 5.84 -3.47 -17.49
N GLY A 23 4.80 -2.66 -17.74
CA GLY A 23 4.27 -2.44 -19.09
C GLY A 23 5.30 -1.78 -20.00
N ARG A 24 6.00 -0.77 -19.49
CA ARG A 24 7.12 -0.13 -20.19
C ARG A 24 8.18 -1.16 -20.62
N ALA A 25 8.58 -2.04 -19.71
CA ALA A 25 9.55 -3.09 -19.99
C ALA A 25 9.05 -4.08 -21.06
N VAL A 26 7.78 -4.48 -20.97
CA VAL A 26 7.14 -5.42 -21.93
C VAL A 26 7.16 -4.87 -23.36
N ILE A 27 6.93 -3.56 -23.54
CA ILE A 27 6.91 -2.94 -24.89
C ILE A 27 8.26 -2.33 -25.29
N GLY A 28 9.30 -2.49 -24.48
CA GLY A 28 10.67 -2.05 -24.80
C GLY A 28 10.89 -0.54 -24.79
N LEU A 29 10.09 0.23 -24.04
CA LEU A 29 10.33 1.66 -23.86
C LEU A 29 11.50 1.89 -22.90
N CYS A 30 12.57 2.54 -23.40
CA CYS A 30 13.77 2.83 -22.61
C CYS A 30 13.50 3.88 -21.53
N ASP A 31 12.79 4.95 -21.90
CA ASP A 31 12.55 6.08 -21.00
C ASP A 31 11.25 5.95 -20.22
N ARG A 32 11.20 6.59 -19.05
CA ARG A 32 9.97 6.66 -18.25
C ARG A 32 8.97 7.55 -19.00
N PRO A 33 7.73 7.06 -19.27
CA PRO A 33 6.75 7.86 -19.99
C PRO A 33 6.35 9.09 -19.14
N THR A 34 6.30 10.24 -19.78
CA THR A 34 5.86 11.49 -19.19
C THR A 34 4.40 11.79 -19.50
N GLU A 35 3.95 11.41 -20.69
CA GLU A 35 2.60 11.67 -21.17
C GLU A 35 1.58 10.71 -20.53
N LEU A 36 0.46 11.26 -20.08
CA LEU A 36 -0.61 10.51 -19.42
C LEU A 36 -1.13 9.34 -20.28
N PRO A 37 -1.48 9.49 -21.56
CA PRO A 37 -1.96 8.37 -22.37
C PRO A 37 -0.94 7.22 -22.48
N VAL A 38 0.36 7.54 -22.53
CA VAL A 38 1.41 6.53 -22.58
C VAL A 38 1.56 5.82 -21.24
N LYS A 39 1.45 6.54 -20.11
CA LYS A 39 1.41 5.94 -18.77
C LYS A 39 0.23 4.98 -18.62
N GLN A 40 -0.97 5.41 -19.04
CA GLN A 40 -2.20 4.59 -19.02
C GLN A 40 -2.06 3.32 -19.86
N ALA A 41 -1.50 3.43 -21.07
CA ALA A 41 -1.25 2.28 -21.93
C ALA A 41 -0.23 1.31 -21.29
N CYS A 42 0.87 1.84 -20.74
CA CYS A 42 1.84 1.03 -20.00
C CYS A 42 1.21 0.35 -18.79
N ALA A 43 0.38 1.06 -18.01
CA ALA A 43 -0.32 0.49 -16.87
C ALA A 43 -1.23 -0.67 -17.28
N SER A 44 -2.00 -0.51 -18.36
CA SER A 44 -2.88 -1.57 -18.90
C SER A 44 -2.11 -2.84 -19.25
N ILE A 45 -1.01 -2.70 -20.01
CA ILE A 45 -0.16 -3.83 -20.43
C ILE A 45 0.51 -4.48 -19.21
N GLY A 46 1.06 -3.65 -18.33
CA GLY A 46 1.80 -4.13 -17.19
C GLY A 46 0.94 -4.78 -16.14
N GLN A 47 -0.27 -4.28 -15.90
CA GLN A 47 -1.21 -4.88 -14.97
C GLN A 47 -1.61 -6.29 -15.41
N ALA A 48 -1.88 -6.50 -16.69
CA ALA A 48 -2.15 -7.83 -17.23
C ALA A 48 -0.96 -8.78 -17.00
N LYS A 49 0.28 -8.31 -17.22
CA LYS A 49 1.48 -9.09 -16.99
C LYS A 49 1.71 -9.41 -15.51
N LEU A 50 1.50 -8.45 -14.62
CA LEU A 50 1.57 -8.66 -13.17
C LEU A 50 0.57 -9.73 -12.72
N MET A 51 -0.68 -9.65 -13.15
CA MET A 51 -1.69 -10.65 -12.79
C MET A 51 -1.35 -12.05 -13.30
N MET A 52 -0.80 -12.17 -14.51
CA MET A 52 -0.29 -13.46 -15.00
C MET A 52 0.77 -14.05 -14.07
N VAL A 53 1.69 -13.24 -13.56
CA VAL A 53 2.75 -13.69 -12.65
C VAL A 53 2.15 -14.11 -11.31
N TYR A 54 1.30 -13.29 -10.72
CA TYR A 54 0.63 -13.62 -9.46
C TYR A 54 -0.20 -14.91 -9.59
N GLN A 55 -1.07 -15.00 -10.59
CA GLN A 55 -1.90 -16.20 -10.80
C GLN A 55 -1.05 -17.46 -10.97
N LYS A 56 0.05 -17.38 -11.73
CA LYS A 56 0.95 -18.51 -11.89
C LYS A 56 1.55 -18.95 -10.55
N ILE A 57 2.12 -18.01 -9.79
CA ILE A 57 2.77 -18.32 -8.51
C ILE A 57 1.75 -18.85 -7.50
N PHE A 58 0.58 -18.21 -7.37
CA PHE A 58 -0.44 -18.67 -6.42
C PHE A 58 -1.00 -20.05 -6.79
N ALA A 59 -1.16 -20.33 -8.09
CA ALA A 59 -1.62 -21.63 -8.56
C ALA A 59 -0.66 -22.77 -8.21
N GLU A 60 0.65 -22.53 -8.17
CA GLU A 60 1.64 -23.53 -7.73
C GLU A 60 1.42 -23.99 -6.28
N TYR A 61 0.77 -23.16 -5.46
CA TYR A 61 0.39 -23.46 -4.08
C TYR A 61 -1.09 -23.78 -3.92
N GLY A 62 -1.81 -24.04 -5.02
CA GLY A 62 -3.24 -24.36 -5.00
C GLY A 62 -4.14 -23.20 -4.57
N ALA A 63 -3.66 -21.97 -4.62
CA ALA A 63 -4.40 -20.78 -4.25
C ALA A 63 -4.88 -19.99 -5.47
N VAL A 64 -6.00 -19.28 -5.31
CA VAL A 64 -6.60 -18.44 -6.33
C VAL A 64 -6.28 -16.98 -6.03
N ALA A 65 -5.69 -16.27 -7.00
CA ALA A 65 -5.53 -14.83 -6.95
C ALA A 65 -6.67 -14.15 -7.72
N SER A 66 -7.26 -13.11 -7.13
CA SER A 66 -8.25 -12.26 -7.80
C SER A 66 -7.71 -10.85 -7.99
N GLN A 67 -8.19 -10.14 -9.01
CA GLN A 67 -7.80 -8.75 -9.26
C GLN A 67 -8.87 -7.79 -8.77
N VAL A 68 -8.46 -6.75 -8.03
CA VAL A 68 -9.31 -5.61 -7.68
C VAL A 68 -8.59 -4.32 -8.06
N LEU A 69 -9.19 -3.54 -8.96
CA LEU A 69 -8.64 -2.26 -9.39
C LEU A 69 -9.53 -1.12 -8.88
N LEU A 70 -8.92 -0.19 -8.16
CA LEU A 70 -9.61 0.92 -7.51
C LEU A 70 -9.23 2.25 -8.15
N THR A 71 -10.16 3.20 -8.15
CA THR A 71 -9.93 4.60 -8.49
C THR A 71 -10.29 5.49 -7.31
N LYS A 72 -9.88 6.75 -7.30
CA LYS A 72 -10.33 7.71 -6.29
C LYS A 72 -11.86 7.78 -6.24
N ASN A 73 -12.53 7.78 -7.39
CA ASN A 73 -14.00 7.78 -7.45
C ASN A 73 -14.63 6.53 -6.78
N THR A 74 -13.98 5.37 -6.86
CA THR A 74 -14.43 4.17 -6.13
C THR A 74 -14.46 4.39 -4.63
N ILE A 75 -13.53 5.17 -4.11
CA ILE A 75 -13.39 5.40 -2.66
C ILE A 75 -14.32 6.52 -2.20
N VAL A 76 -14.36 7.63 -2.95
CA VAL A 76 -15.13 8.83 -2.56
C VAL A 76 -16.64 8.62 -2.69
N ASN A 77 -17.10 7.84 -3.66
CA ASN A 77 -18.51 7.53 -3.84
C ASN A 77 -18.96 6.41 -2.89
N ASP A 78 -19.92 6.68 -2.00
CA ASP A 78 -20.39 5.73 -0.99
C ASP A 78 -20.90 4.41 -1.55
N VAL A 79 -21.63 4.45 -2.65
CA VAL A 79 -22.16 3.24 -3.32
C VAL A 79 -21.02 2.40 -3.87
N ASN A 80 -20.08 3.04 -4.56
CA ASN A 80 -18.93 2.35 -5.13
C ASN A 80 -18.02 1.77 -4.03
N ARG A 81 -17.82 2.51 -2.94
CA ARG A 81 -17.04 2.06 -1.77
C ARG A 81 -17.69 0.85 -1.12
N THR A 82 -19.02 0.89 -0.91
CA THR A 82 -19.78 -0.25 -0.37
C THR A 82 -19.69 -1.48 -1.30
N ASN A 83 -19.79 -1.28 -2.60
CA ASN A 83 -19.64 -2.36 -3.59
C ASN A 83 -18.22 -2.96 -3.55
N ALA A 84 -17.19 -2.13 -3.45
CA ALA A 84 -15.81 -2.60 -3.30
C ALA A 84 -15.64 -3.42 -2.01
N GLN A 85 -16.13 -2.94 -0.87
CA GLN A 85 -16.12 -3.66 0.40
C GLN A 85 -16.82 -5.03 0.30
N ASN A 86 -18.01 -5.07 -0.29
CA ASN A 86 -18.75 -6.31 -0.50
C ASN A 86 -17.95 -7.28 -1.38
N THR A 87 -17.30 -6.77 -2.43
CA THR A 87 -16.46 -7.58 -3.33
C THR A 87 -15.28 -8.18 -2.58
N PHE A 88 -14.57 -7.39 -1.77
CA PHE A 88 -13.48 -7.92 -0.93
C PHE A 88 -13.96 -9.02 0.01
N ASN A 89 -15.05 -8.77 0.72
CA ASN A 89 -15.62 -9.73 1.65
C ASN A 89 -15.98 -11.06 0.97
N GLU A 90 -16.59 -11.02 -0.21
CA GLU A 90 -16.94 -12.24 -0.93
C GLU A 90 -15.71 -12.96 -1.50
N ILE A 91 -14.69 -12.25 -2.01
CA ILE A 91 -13.44 -12.85 -2.47
C ILE A 91 -12.76 -13.61 -1.33
N LEU A 92 -12.66 -12.97 -0.14
CA LEU A 92 -12.06 -13.59 1.05
C LEU A 92 -12.85 -14.81 1.52
N LYS A 93 -14.19 -14.74 1.58
CA LYS A 93 -15.06 -15.89 1.89
C LYS A 93 -14.91 -17.04 0.92
N LEU A 94 -14.71 -16.74 -0.37
CA LEU A 94 -14.43 -17.76 -1.40
C LEU A 94 -13.01 -18.34 -1.30
N GLY A 95 -12.20 -17.86 -0.37
CA GLY A 95 -10.84 -18.33 -0.15
C GLY A 95 -9.85 -17.89 -1.22
N ALA A 96 -10.16 -16.88 -2.03
CA ALA A 96 -9.22 -16.27 -2.96
C ALA A 96 -8.43 -15.14 -2.27
N VAL A 97 -7.27 -14.78 -2.84
CA VAL A 97 -6.44 -13.67 -2.37
C VAL A 97 -6.62 -12.47 -3.28
N PRO A 98 -7.19 -11.35 -2.78
CA PRO A 98 -7.28 -10.13 -3.56
C PRO A 98 -5.89 -9.52 -3.82
N ILE A 99 -5.58 -9.28 -5.10
CA ILE A 99 -4.44 -8.49 -5.55
C ILE A 99 -4.98 -7.13 -5.99
N VAL A 100 -4.65 -6.11 -5.23
CA VAL A 100 -5.21 -4.76 -5.39
C VAL A 100 -4.20 -3.85 -6.06
N ASN A 101 -4.66 -2.99 -6.94
CA ASN A 101 -3.86 -1.89 -7.48
C ASN A 101 -4.77 -0.71 -7.84
N GLU A 102 -4.16 0.44 -8.16
CA GLU A 102 -4.90 1.54 -8.78
C GLU A 102 -5.28 1.17 -10.22
N ASN A 103 -6.46 1.64 -10.67
CA ASN A 103 -6.88 1.53 -12.05
C ASN A 103 -6.32 2.70 -12.87
N ASP A 104 -5.00 2.73 -13.03
CA ASP A 104 -4.30 3.76 -13.82
C ASP A 104 -4.80 3.88 -15.26
N THR A 105 -5.46 2.83 -15.79
CA THR A 105 -5.95 2.80 -17.17
C THR A 105 -7.08 3.81 -17.41
N VAL A 106 -7.89 4.06 -16.39
CA VAL A 106 -9.04 4.98 -16.44
C VAL A 106 -8.91 6.15 -15.48
N SER A 107 -7.80 6.27 -14.81
CA SER A 107 -7.47 7.44 -13.99
C SER A 107 -7.40 8.66 -14.89
N THR A 108 -8.30 9.62 -14.68
CA THR A 108 -8.47 10.77 -15.55
C THR A 108 -7.64 11.97 -15.09
N TYR A 109 -7.55 12.98 -15.97
CA TYR A 109 -6.84 14.24 -15.82
C TYR A 109 -7.16 15.03 -14.52
N GLU A 110 -8.33 14.81 -13.92
CA GLU A 110 -8.68 15.37 -12.60
C GLU A 110 -7.75 14.87 -11.50
N ILE A 111 -7.07 13.75 -11.73
CA ILE A 111 -6.09 13.13 -10.84
C ILE A 111 -4.70 13.79 -10.98
N GLU A 112 -4.39 14.48 -12.08
CA GLU A 112 -3.15 15.27 -12.19
C GLU A 112 -3.19 16.54 -11.32
N GLN A 113 -4.35 17.11 -11.03
CA GLN A 113 -4.49 18.28 -10.15
C GLN A 113 -4.77 17.92 -8.69
N LEU A 114 -5.40 16.79 -8.45
CA LEU A 114 -5.57 16.18 -7.13
C LEU A 114 -4.72 14.92 -7.17
N GLN A 115 -3.45 15.01 -6.78
CA GLN A 115 -2.51 13.90 -6.77
C GLN A 115 -3.25 12.55 -6.67
N ALA A 116 -3.16 11.67 -7.70
CA ALA A 116 -3.58 10.28 -7.64
C ALA A 116 -3.32 9.75 -6.22
N PHE A 117 -3.81 8.60 -5.75
CA PHE A 117 -3.41 8.18 -4.39
C PHE A 117 -1.93 8.46 -4.10
N GLY A 118 -1.19 8.85 -5.14
CA GLY A 118 0.18 9.39 -5.17
C GLY A 118 1.20 8.31 -4.81
N ASP A 119 0.75 7.29 -4.09
CA ASP A 119 1.58 6.20 -3.63
C ASP A 119 0.71 5.01 -3.19
N ASN A 120 1.20 3.80 -3.45
CA ASN A 120 0.55 2.57 -2.99
C ASN A 120 0.51 2.42 -1.46
N ASP A 121 1.33 3.16 -0.73
CA ASP A 121 1.24 3.22 0.72
C ASP A 121 -0.13 3.76 1.15
N ARG A 122 -0.55 4.89 0.55
CA ARG A 122 -1.87 5.49 0.82
C ARG A 122 -3.01 4.59 0.34
N LEU A 123 -2.90 3.99 -0.85
CA LEU A 123 -3.88 3.01 -1.34
C LEU A 123 -4.00 1.82 -0.38
N SER A 124 -2.87 1.30 0.12
CA SER A 124 -2.86 0.18 1.07
C SER A 124 -3.60 0.51 2.36
N ALA A 125 -3.39 1.70 2.92
CA ALA A 125 -4.07 2.14 4.13
C ALA A 125 -5.58 2.35 3.90
N ILE A 126 -5.98 2.89 2.74
CA ILE A 126 -7.39 3.02 2.35
C ILE A 126 -8.04 1.64 2.23
N VAL A 127 -7.37 0.69 1.57
CA VAL A 127 -7.86 -0.69 1.46
C VAL A 127 -8.00 -1.32 2.84
N ALA A 128 -6.98 -1.19 3.70
CA ALA A 128 -7.03 -1.70 5.07
C ALA A 128 -8.24 -1.13 5.84
N SER A 129 -8.52 0.17 5.71
CA SER A 129 -9.70 0.81 6.31
C SER A 129 -11.02 0.25 5.76
N ILE A 130 -11.14 0.07 4.43
CA ILE A 130 -12.37 -0.43 3.78
C ILE A 130 -12.71 -1.85 4.20
N ILE A 131 -11.69 -2.72 4.31
CA ILE A 131 -11.89 -4.13 4.67
C ILE A 131 -11.91 -4.37 6.18
N GLY A 132 -11.59 -3.35 7.00
CA GLY A 132 -11.46 -3.49 8.45
C GLY A 132 -10.29 -4.42 8.83
N ALA A 133 -9.12 -4.21 8.23
CA ALA A 133 -7.93 -5.01 8.52
C ALA A 133 -7.45 -4.78 9.96
N ASP A 134 -6.90 -5.83 10.58
CA ASP A 134 -6.26 -5.73 11.89
C ASP A 134 -4.82 -5.21 11.79
N LEU A 135 -4.14 -5.50 10.67
CA LEU A 135 -2.72 -5.17 10.46
C LEU A 135 -2.45 -4.79 9.01
N LEU A 136 -1.76 -3.67 8.82
CA LEU A 136 -1.17 -3.24 7.54
C LEU A 136 0.36 -3.37 7.62
N ILE A 137 0.97 -4.13 6.71
CA ILE A 137 2.44 -4.20 6.58
C ILE A 137 2.85 -3.47 5.31
N LEU A 138 3.60 -2.38 5.45
CA LEU A 138 4.23 -1.66 4.35
C LEU A 138 5.67 -2.17 4.17
N LEU A 139 5.92 -2.81 3.04
CA LEU A 139 7.26 -3.22 2.60
C LEU A 139 7.91 -2.05 1.86
N SER A 140 9.01 -1.56 2.41
CA SER A 140 9.72 -0.37 1.91
C SER A 140 11.19 -0.68 1.64
N ASP A 141 11.91 0.28 1.08
CA ASP A 141 13.37 0.29 0.94
C ASP A 141 14.10 0.73 2.21
N ILE A 142 13.36 1.08 3.27
CA ILE A 142 13.88 1.47 4.58
C ILE A 142 13.49 0.46 5.66
N ASP A 143 14.28 0.39 6.73
CA ASP A 143 14.03 -0.54 7.84
C ASP A 143 12.85 -0.11 8.72
N GLY A 144 12.46 1.15 8.69
CA GLY A 144 11.40 1.76 9.47
C GLY A 144 11.60 3.26 9.61
N LEU A 145 10.99 3.86 10.64
CA LEU A 145 11.08 5.28 10.92
C LEU A 145 12.32 5.61 11.77
N TYR A 146 12.96 6.71 11.44
CA TYR A 146 14.05 7.29 12.24
C TYR A 146 13.66 8.71 12.70
N THR A 147 14.28 9.18 13.76
CA THR A 147 14.07 10.56 14.29
C THR A 147 14.62 11.65 13.36
N ASP A 148 15.44 11.29 12.38
CA ASP A 148 15.99 12.13 11.31
C ASP A 148 16.53 11.21 10.20
N ASP A 149 17.00 11.74 9.09
CA ASP A 149 17.61 10.95 8.02
C ASP A 149 18.92 10.30 8.48
N PRO A 150 19.00 8.97 8.65
CA PRO A 150 20.18 8.28 9.12
C PRO A 150 21.39 8.38 8.16
N ASN A 151 21.17 8.71 6.88
CA ASN A 151 22.24 8.88 5.90
C ASN A 151 22.96 10.23 6.08
N THR A 152 22.27 11.24 6.60
CA THR A 152 22.79 12.59 6.76
C THR A 152 23.08 12.96 8.22
N ASN A 153 22.34 12.36 9.17
CA ASN A 153 22.52 12.59 10.60
C ASN A 153 22.90 11.31 11.35
N PRO A 154 24.18 11.17 11.79
CA PRO A 154 24.62 10.00 12.54
C PRO A 154 23.99 9.87 13.95
N ASN A 155 23.28 10.90 14.43
CA ASN A 155 22.54 10.85 15.70
C ASN A 155 21.06 10.45 15.48
N ALA A 156 20.63 10.17 14.26
CA ALA A 156 19.31 9.65 13.99
C ALA A 156 19.08 8.33 14.74
N LYS A 157 17.99 8.25 15.48
CA LYS A 157 17.62 7.05 16.24
C LYS A 157 16.45 6.35 15.57
N PHE A 158 16.52 5.04 15.55
CA PHE A 158 15.40 4.21 15.10
C PHE A 158 14.22 4.34 16.06
N VAL A 159 13.01 4.43 15.51
CA VAL A 159 11.76 4.51 16.26
C VAL A 159 11.07 3.15 16.18
N GLU A 160 11.07 2.43 17.29
CA GLU A 160 10.46 1.09 17.34
C GLU A 160 8.94 1.14 17.33
N THR A 161 8.35 2.09 18.09
CA THR A 161 6.89 2.18 18.24
C THR A 161 6.43 3.64 18.18
N VAL A 162 5.38 3.88 17.42
CA VAL A 162 4.65 5.14 17.33
C VAL A 162 3.25 4.92 17.92
N TYR A 163 2.96 5.63 19.00
CA TYR A 163 1.66 5.55 19.69
C TYR A 163 0.62 6.46 19.06
N GLU A 164 1.06 7.61 18.51
CA GLU A 164 0.20 8.60 17.87
C GLU A 164 0.97 9.36 16.81
N ILE A 165 0.33 9.65 15.68
CA ILE A 165 0.92 10.44 14.60
C ILE A 165 0.47 11.90 14.78
N ASP A 166 1.25 12.65 15.54
CA ASP A 166 1.03 14.07 15.82
C ASP A 166 1.57 14.98 14.69
N GLU A 167 1.31 16.29 14.81
CA GLU A 167 1.81 17.28 13.83
C GLU A 167 3.33 17.36 13.78
N LYS A 168 4.01 17.08 14.89
CA LYS A 168 5.47 17.08 14.96
C LYS A 168 6.03 15.92 14.13
N LEU A 169 5.49 14.73 14.27
CA LEU A 169 5.90 13.57 13.50
C LEU A 169 5.60 13.76 12.01
N MET A 170 4.43 14.34 11.67
CA MET A 170 4.09 14.71 10.28
C MET A 170 5.06 15.76 9.71
N GLY A 171 5.54 16.69 10.52
CA GLY A 171 6.55 17.68 10.12
C GLY A 171 7.89 17.05 9.76
N MET A 172 8.35 16.04 10.51
CA MET A 172 9.60 15.32 10.25
C MET A 172 9.60 14.60 8.89
N GLY A 173 8.44 14.13 8.43
CA GLY A 173 8.30 13.50 7.11
C GLY A 173 8.53 14.45 5.93
N LYS A 174 8.34 15.75 6.11
CA LYS A 174 8.52 16.75 5.05
C LYS A 174 9.98 17.07 4.76
N ASP A 175 10.83 16.96 5.76
CA ASP A 175 12.25 17.32 5.65
C ASP A 175 13.11 16.17 5.08
N SER A 176 12.58 14.95 5.01
CA SER A 176 13.30 13.74 4.59
C SER A 176 13.14 13.36 3.11
N SER A 177 12.76 14.29 2.22
CA SER A 177 12.50 14.04 0.79
C SER A 177 13.78 13.81 -0.05
N GLY A 178 14.59 12.82 0.30
CA GLY A 178 15.93 12.59 -0.26
C GLY A 178 16.10 11.39 -1.21
N SER A 179 15.11 10.56 -1.51
CA SER A 179 15.31 9.41 -2.40
C SER A 179 14.73 9.65 -3.80
N ASN A 180 15.60 9.69 -4.81
CA ASN A 180 15.28 9.85 -6.23
C ASN A 180 14.65 8.61 -6.90
N MET A 181 14.33 7.53 -6.17
CA MET A 181 13.89 6.26 -6.76
C MET A 181 12.49 5.78 -6.38
N GLY A 182 11.80 6.40 -5.41
CA GLY A 182 10.43 6.07 -5.04
C GLY A 182 9.51 7.29 -5.15
N THR A 183 8.26 7.11 -5.58
CA THR A 183 7.24 8.16 -5.59
C THR A 183 6.67 8.45 -4.19
N GLY A 184 6.99 7.62 -3.18
CA GLY A 184 6.50 7.68 -1.82
C GLY A 184 7.58 8.05 -0.81
N GLY A 185 7.61 9.31 -0.35
CA GLY A 185 8.47 9.75 0.73
C GLY A 185 7.92 9.34 2.12
N MET A 186 8.67 9.67 3.18
CA MET A 186 8.23 9.41 4.56
C MET A 186 6.86 10.02 4.86
N THR A 187 6.55 11.18 4.27
CA THR A 187 5.24 11.86 4.42
C THR A 187 4.08 10.96 3.99
N THR A 188 4.20 10.24 2.84
CA THR A 188 3.13 9.36 2.36
C THR A 188 2.93 8.15 3.28
N LYS A 189 4.01 7.61 3.86
CA LYS A 189 3.96 6.53 4.85
C LYS A 189 3.29 6.98 6.15
N LEU A 190 3.57 8.20 6.61
CA LEU A 190 2.92 8.78 7.80
C LEU A 190 1.43 9.04 7.55
N ILE A 191 1.05 9.51 6.35
CA ILE A 191 -0.38 9.64 5.96
C ILE A 191 -1.05 8.26 5.96
N ALA A 192 -0.40 7.25 5.37
CA ALA A 192 -0.90 5.88 5.39
C ALA A 192 -1.07 5.36 6.83
N GLY A 193 -0.08 5.62 7.69
CA GLY A 193 -0.15 5.30 9.11
C GLY A 193 -1.34 5.95 9.80
N LYS A 194 -1.56 7.24 9.54
CA LYS A 194 -2.71 7.95 10.13
C LYS A 194 -4.05 7.36 9.68
N ILE A 195 -4.19 7.01 8.40
CA ILE A 195 -5.41 6.36 7.90
C ILE A 195 -5.60 4.99 8.55
N ALA A 196 -4.57 4.15 8.57
CA ALA A 196 -4.64 2.80 9.12
C ALA A 196 -4.97 2.82 10.62
N THR A 197 -4.21 3.57 11.42
CA THR A 197 -4.36 3.57 12.88
C THR A 197 -5.67 4.17 13.34
N LEU A 198 -6.13 5.28 12.72
CA LEU A 198 -7.43 5.87 13.04
C LEU A 198 -8.60 4.99 12.60
N SER A 199 -8.44 4.13 11.59
CA SER A 199 -9.45 3.15 11.19
C SER A 199 -9.46 1.90 12.07
N GLY A 200 -8.47 1.72 12.94
CA GLY A 200 -8.35 0.62 13.90
C GLY A 200 -7.48 -0.54 13.44
N ALA A 201 -6.53 -0.28 12.55
CA ALA A 201 -5.50 -1.23 12.15
C ALA A 201 -4.14 -0.81 12.71
N ASP A 202 -3.39 -1.74 13.28
CA ASP A 202 -1.95 -1.53 13.46
C ASP A 202 -1.29 -1.39 12.09
N MET A 203 -0.19 -0.61 12.03
CA MET A 203 0.62 -0.56 10.82
C MET A 203 2.09 -0.79 11.14
N ILE A 204 2.78 -1.56 10.29
CA ILE A 204 4.23 -1.77 10.38
C ILE A 204 4.89 -1.31 9.08
N ILE A 205 5.95 -0.51 9.21
CA ILE A 205 6.88 -0.22 8.11
C ILE A 205 8.12 -1.08 8.33
N THR A 206 8.48 -1.90 7.35
CA THR A 206 9.67 -2.75 7.41
C THR A 206 10.35 -2.89 6.05
N ASN A 207 11.61 -3.34 6.06
CA ASN A 207 12.40 -3.50 4.84
C ASN A 207 11.87 -4.65 3.98
N GLY A 208 11.49 -4.33 2.74
CA GLY A 208 10.96 -5.28 1.76
C GLY A 208 12.03 -6.07 0.99
N ASN A 209 13.33 -5.73 1.14
CA ASN A 209 14.40 -6.54 0.56
C ASN A 209 14.52 -7.90 1.24
N ASP A 210 14.11 -7.98 2.52
CA ASP A 210 13.95 -9.23 3.24
C ASP A 210 12.46 -9.52 3.47
N VAL A 211 11.88 -10.34 2.60
CA VAL A 211 10.46 -10.69 2.68
C VAL A 211 10.11 -11.59 3.87
N ASP A 212 11.11 -12.20 4.52
CA ASP A 212 10.93 -13.00 5.74
C ASP A 212 10.56 -12.10 6.93
N ASN A 213 10.78 -10.78 6.82
CA ASN A 213 10.26 -9.81 7.79
C ASN A 213 8.75 -9.91 7.98
N ILE A 214 7.98 -10.32 6.95
CA ILE A 214 6.54 -10.58 7.11
C ILE A 214 6.29 -11.70 8.12
N ILE A 215 7.07 -12.80 8.04
CA ILE A 215 6.93 -13.94 8.95
C ILE A 215 7.29 -13.51 10.38
N ARG A 216 8.37 -12.74 10.53
CA ARG A 216 8.85 -12.24 11.82
C ARG A 216 7.82 -11.29 12.47
N VAL A 217 7.25 -10.38 11.68
CA VAL A 217 6.14 -9.53 12.12
C VAL A 217 4.95 -10.36 12.59
N MET A 218 4.55 -11.37 11.81
CA MET A 218 3.43 -12.25 12.17
C MET A 218 3.72 -13.13 13.40
N ALA A 219 4.99 -13.35 13.72
CA ALA A 219 5.44 -14.01 14.95
C ALA A 219 5.50 -13.06 16.16
N GLY A 220 5.23 -11.77 15.98
CA GLY A 220 5.32 -10.75 17.04
C GLY A 220 6.74 -10.29 17.35
N GLU A 221 7.69 -10.53 16.44
CA GLU A 221 9.04 -10.00 16.59
C GLU A 221 9.05 -8.49 16.31
N ASN A 222 9.94 -7.78 17.02
CA ASN A 222 10.13 -6.34 16.83
C ASN A 222 10.98 -6.07 15.56
N VAL A 223 10.31 -6.01 14.41
CA VAL A 223 10.92 -5.81 13.09
C VAL A 223 10.25 -4.62 12.42
N GLY A 224 11.03 -3.57 12.18
CA GLY A 224 10.48 -2.34 11.61
C GLY A 224 9.92 -1.38 12.66
N THR A 225 9.14 -0.42 12.23
CA THR A 225 8.43 0.52 13.10
C THR A 225 6.96 0.15 13.19
N LEU A 226 6.48 -0.12 14.40
CA LEU A 226 5.06 -0.37 14.70
C LEU A 226 4.35 0.94 14.99
N PHE A 227 3.26 1.20 14.30
CA PHE A 227 2.29 2.25 14.57
C PHE A 227 1.06 1.57 15.18
N LEU A 228 0.76 1.88 16.44
CA LEU A 228 -0.35 1.27 17.16
C LEU A 228 -1.68 1.87 16.72
N ASP A 229 -2.69 1.02 16.64
CA ASP A 229 -4.05 1.44 16.41
C ASP A 229 -4.54 2.37 17.52
N HIS A 230 -5.33 3.36 17.16
CA HIS A 230 -6.05 4.22 18.09
C HIS A 230 -7.36 4.68 17.44
N ARG A 231 -8.21 3.70 17.19
CA ARG A 231 -9.48 3.90 16.49
C ARG A 231 -10.25 5.09 17.01
N ALA A 232 -10.44 6.09 16.15
CA ALA A 232 -11.23 7.26 16.47
C ALA A 232 -12.73 6.96 16.33
N SER A 233 -13.53 7.37 17.31
CA SER A 233 -14.99 7.16 17.28
C SER A 233 -15.69 7.96 16.19
N ASP A 234 -15.05 9.03 15.71
CA ASP A 234 -15.50 9.94 14.67
C ASP A 234 -14.64 9.84 13.38
N PHE A 235 -13.97 8.69 13.20
CA PHE A 235 -13.13 8.46 12.02
C PHE A 235 -13.95 8.60 10.73
N ASP A 236 -13.57 9.55 9.91
CA ASP A 236 -14.06 9.72 8.55
C ASP A 236 -12.91 9.60 7.56
N LEU A 237 -12.91 8.51 6.78
CA LEU A 237 -11.91 8.27 5.75
C LEU A 237 -11.83 9.41 4.74
N MET A 238 -12.96 10.06 4.43
CA MET A 238 -13.01 11.13 3.44
C MET A 238 -12.20 12.35 3.87
N SER A 239 -12.22 12.70 5.15
CA SER A 239 -11.45 13.83 5.70
C SER A 239 -9.93 13.70 5.55
N LEU A 240 -9.43 12.49 5.25
CA LEU A 240 -8.01 12.17 5.09
C LEU A 240 -7.60 11.92 3.62
N ILE A 241 -8.58 11.86 2.71
CA ILE A 241 -8.35 11.56 1.27
C ILE A 241 -8.32 12.84 0.42
N ASP A 242 -8.92 13.93 0.87
CA ASP A 242 -9.00 15.22 0.16
C ASP A 242 -7.65 15.92 -0.01
#